data_69fc4af9655b28bd1c22207c6f1b481a
#
_entry.id   69fc4af9655b28bd1c22207c6f1b481a
#
_cell.length_a   1.000
_cell.length_b   1.000
_cell.length_c   1.000
_cell.angle_alpha   90.00
_cell.angle_beta   90.00
_cell.angle_gamma   90.00
#
_symmetry.space_group_name_H-M   'P 1'
#
loop_
_entity.id
_entity.type
_entity.pdbx_description
1 polymer ?
#
loop_
_entity_poly.entity_id
_entity_poly.type
_entity_poly.pdbx_seq_one_letter_code
_entity_poly.pdbx_strand_id
1 'polypeptide(L)'
;MRNRELTGIVESFEYLRWTRRYSQCGSFELKAIATQENAALLKEGNIIWKNDDEEAGIIEHLELSQSEHEIITASGRFATSFLARRILWQTEILSGDLSVCVLQLLNNNIINPTDTARQITGISFSSPNLGIPVSTQISYRNLMDSVTELCASSDIGIKTVFTPATGIFTVTLYNGANSQAVFSKEYENLTEQIYTESVADYANTALIGGEGEGAGRTFVAITSGSGETRREIFVDAKDLRAEDFGTDYVNTLTFRGQSKLNEQAIRYTFDTSVNPHGNLIYKIDFDLGQTVKVISKAWGVSMTTRITEIEETYDADGQSISVVFGKAELTIAQKVRSDMSEVKTALLAPTGISEVAEALSVVEGTLGDLTQVDPKIQGDDVVDTFNNLFGKLPALEIFVGAGTISVGQYALYNMVPGDTLYFTSYSGNKFSDQPSENGHVFLTKHNGDNTGYGYQRAMGFFISRDTMTFYVISVFVFNNLSGQANWLNINNEPITTTRLANGAVTGVKIADRTITATKISSAFTDYSTTEQNTGRLWIDGKTIYRKQVSLGSLTNTTPKSVAHGITNLGTVVSLTGFATNGTVFLPLPLARYNNFASQIGLYMDTTNVVVEPGNDRTTYTGYVVIEYTKTV
;
A
#
# COMPACT_ATOMS: atom_id res chain seq x y z
N MET A 1 5.58 -4.37 30.56
CA MET A 1 5.47 -5.54 31.46
C MET A 1 6.30 -6.69 30.92
N ARG A 2 7.42 -6.96 31.50
CA ARG A 2 8.12 -8.24 31.29
C ARG A 2 7.62 -9.16 32.40
N ASN A 3 7.25 -10.38 32.12
CA ASN A 3 6.61 -11.31 33.09
C ASN A 3 5.26 -10.83 33.68
N ARG A 4 4.59 -9.88 33.03
CA ARG A 4 3.27 -9.32 33.41
C ARG A 4 3.24 -8.54 34.73
N GLU A 5 4.40 -8.08 35.19
CA GLU A 5 4.51 -7.16 36.33
C GLU A 5 4.59 -5.72 35.84
N LEU A 6 3.96 -4.79 36.56
CA LEU A 6 4.07 -3.36 36.31
C LEU A 6 5.52 -2.93 36.52
N THR A 7 6.17 -2.43 35.47
CA THR A 7 7.56 -2.01 35.52
C THR A 7 7.73 -0.51 35.70
N GLY A 8 6.74 0.30 35.34
CA GLY A 8 6.75 1.75 35.50
C GLY A 8 5.67 2.40 34.64
N ILE A 9 5.66 3.72 34.69
CA ILE A 9 4.72 4.59 33.96
C ILE A 9 5.56 5.52 33.09
N VAL A 10 5.17 5.70 31.83
CA VAL A 10 5.75 6.74 30.95
C VAL A 10 4.93 8.00 31.19
N GLU A 11 5.46 8.90 32.02
CA GLU A 11 4.75 10.11 32.45
C GLU A 11 4.80 11.24 31.43
N SER A 12 5.89 11.31 30.64
CA SER A 12 6.08 12.33 29.62
C SER A 12 6.37 11.69 28.27
N PHE A 13 5.52 11.95 27.33
CA PHE A 13 5.69 11.56 25.94
C PHE A 13 5.37 12.77 25.04
N GLU A 14 5.97 12.80 23.85
CA GLU A 14 5.75 13.87 22.87
C GLU A 14 4.59 13.56 21.94
N TYR A 15 4.35 12.28 21.72
CA TYR A 15 3.34 11.81 20.78
C TYR A 15 2.85 10.41 21.17
N LEU A 16 1.55 10.21 21.15
CA LEU A 16 0.93 8.89 21.25
C LEU A 16 -0.18 8.79 20.20
N ARG A 17 -0.10 7.79 19.36
CA ARG A 17 -1.19 7.37 18.48
C ARG A 17 -1.69 6.01 18.96
N TRP A 18 -3.00 5.90 19.15
CA TRP A 18 -3.68 4.71 19.64
C TRP A 18 -4.85 4.38 18.74
N THR A 19 -4.71 3.34 17.89
CA THR A 19 -5.68 3.01 16.84
C THR A 19 -6.41 1.72 17.20
N ARG A 20 -7.68 1.83 17.50
CA ARG A 20 -8.60 0.71 17.78
C ARG A 20 -9.35 0.32 16.51
N ARG A 21 -9.50 -0.99 16.25
CA ARG A 21 -10.18 -1.52 15.07
C ARG A 21 -11.23 -2.53 15.43
N TYR A 22 -12.38 -2.50 14.75
CA TYR A 22 -13.55 -3.32 15.10
C TYR A 22 -13.32 -4.80 14.84
N SER A 23 -12.99 -5.19 13.60
CA SER A 23 -12.79 -6.60 13.21
C SER A 23 -11.34 -6.97 12.95
N GLN A 24 -10.40 -6.09 13.28
CA GLN A 24 -8.97 -6.26 13.05
C GLN A 24 -8.16 -5.92 14.29
N CYS A 25 -6.88 -6.29 14.28
CA CYS A 25 -5.96 -5.94 15.35
C CYS A 25 -5.65 -4.44 15.33
N GLY A 26 -5.80 -3.76 16.46
CA GLY A 26 -5.38 -2.38 16.66
C GLY A 26 -3.85 -2.23 16.73
N SER A 27 -3.39 -0.98 16.82
CA SER A 27 -1.97 -0.63 16.83
C SER A 27 -1.71 0.65 17.63
N PHE A 28 -0.46 0.88 17.97
CA PHE A 28 -0.05 2.12 18.63
C PHE A 28 1.33 2.57 18.17
N GLU A 29 1.62 3.86 18.36
CA GLU A 29 2.93 4.47 18.23
C GLU A 29 3.10 5.49 19.35
N LEU A 30 4.19 5.38 20.09
CA LEU A 30 4.55 6.26 21.21
C LEU A 30 5.93 6.86 20.95
N LYS A 31 6.05 8.20 21.04
CA LYS A 31 7.33 8.90 21.01
C LYS A 31 7.57 9.58 22.33
N ALA A 32 8.74 9.35 22.90
CA ALA A 32 9.15 9.93 24.17
C ALA A 32 10.64 10.32 24.11
N ILE A 33 11.05 11.24 24.98
CA ILE A 33 12.47 11.58 25.13
C ILE A 33 13.24 10.33 25.56
N ALA A 34 14.38 10.05 24.94
CA ALA A 34 15.19 8.87 25.18
C ALA A 34 15.99 9.00 26.49
N THR A 35 15.28 9.12 27.62
CA THR A 35 15.90 9.05 28.94
C THR A 35 16.27 7.59 29.27
N GLN A 36 17.20 7.43 30.24
CA GLN A 36 17.55 6.09 30.72
C GLN A 36 16.34 5.33 31.27
N GLU A 37 15.39 6.04 31.89
CA GLU A 37 14.15 5.49 32.41
C GLU A 37 13.22 5.03 31.29
N ASN A 38 12.92 5.88 30.32
CA ASN A 38 12.09 5.53 29.18
C ASN A 38 12.70 4.38 28.37
N ALA A 39 14.03 4.38 28.16
CA ALA A 39 14.73 3.29 27.51
C ALA A 39 14.70 1.97 28.31
N ALA A 40 14.56 2.04 29.62
CA ALA A 40 14.38 0.86 30.47
C ALA A 40 12.95 0.31 30.39
N LEU A 41 11.95 1.16 30.22
CA LEU A 41 10.53 0.81 30.15
C LEU A 41 10.11 0.39 28.73
N LEU A 42 10.55 1.14 27.71
CA LEU A 42 10.16 0.92 26.31
C LEU A 42 11.12 -0.09 25.68
N LYS A 43 10.82 -1.38 25.86
CA LYS A 43 11.62 -2.49 25.30
C LYS A 43 10.74 -3.39 24.47
N GLU A 44 11.30 -4.00 23.45
CA GLU A 44 10.63 -5.02 22.65
C GLU A 44 10.02 -6.11 23.54
N GLY A 45 8.78 -6.48 23.25
CA GLY A 45 8.00 -7.46 24.00
C GLY A 45 7.35 -6.92 25.27
N ASN A 46 7.63 -5.69 25.68
CA ASN A 46 6.90 -5.08 26.79
C ASN A 46 5.47 -4.72 26.37
N ILE A 47 4.57 -4.75 27.36
CA ILE A 47 3.16 -4.43 27.20
C ILE A 47 2.94 -2.98 27.64
N ILE A 48 2.23 -2.22 26.84
CA ILE A 48 1.80 -0.86 27.11
C ILE A 48 0.28 -0.79 27.10
N TRP A 49 -0.32 -0.05 28.03
CA TRP A 49 -1.76 0.18 28.04
C TRP A 49 -2.12 1.56 28.59
N LYS A 50 -3.32 2.02 28.25
CA LYS A 50 -3.92 3.24 28.78
C LYS A 50 -4.93 2.88 29.86
N ASN A 51 -5.05 3.71 30.91
CA ASN A 51 -6.01 3.46 31.99
C ASN A 51 -7.47 3.57 31.56
N ASP A 52 -7.75 4.26 30.47
CA ASP A 52 -9.08 4.49 29.91
C ASP A 52 -9.40 3.57 28.73
N ASP A 53 -8.59 2.52 28.49
CA ASP A 53 -8.80 1.52 27.44
C ASP A 53 -8.72 0.09 28.01
N GLU A 54 -9.50 -0.80 27.41
CA GLU A 54 -9.52 -2.22 27.75
C GLU A 54 -8.43 -3.02 27.05
N GLU A 55 -7.90 -2.50 25.93
CA GLU A 55 -6.88 -3.16 25.14
C GLU A 55 -5.48 -2.72 25.56
N ALA A 56 -4.50 -3.53 25.23
CA ALA A 56 -3.10 -3.23 25.47
C ALA A 56 -2.27 -3.52 24.22
N GLY A 57 -1.22 -2.73 23.99
CA GLY A 57 -0.26 -2.90 22.91
C GLY A 57 0.96 -3.71 23.34
N ILE A 58 1.59 -4.37 22.38
CA ILE A 58 2.87 -5.05 22.54
C ILE A 58 3.91 -4.29 21.73
N ILE A 59 5.00 -3.88 22.36
CA ILE A 59 6.09 -3.20 21.66
C ILE A 59 6.79 -4.22 20.74
N GLU A 60 6.62 -4.04 19.42
CA GLU A 60 7.19 -4.90 18.39
C GLU A 60 8.35 -4.23 17.64
N HIS A 61 8.38 -2.90 17.67
CA HIS A 61 9.43 -2.12 17.02
C HIS A 61 9.88 -0.98 17.94
N LEU A 62 11.19 -0.77 17.97
CA LEU A 62 11.83 0.29 18.72
C LEU A 62 12.85 1.01 17.84
N GLU A 63 12.73 2.33 17.76
CA GLU A 63 13.67 3.19 17.07
C GLU A 63 14.22 4.24 18.03
N LEU A 64 15.54 4.39 18.06
CA LEU A 64 16.23 5.46 18.75
C LEU A 64 16.76 6.42 17.69
N SER A 65 16.35 7.67 17.73
CA SER A 65 16.79 8.70 16.81
C SER A 65 17.38 9.89 17.57
N GLN A 66 18.39 10.50 16.98
CA GLN A 66 19.02 11.70 17.51
C GLN A 66 19.01 12.78 16.44
N SER A 67 18.33 13.89 16.73
CA SER A 67 18.37 15.11 15.93
C SER A 67 18.68 16.31 16.85
N GLU A 68 17.72 17.16 17.16
CA GLU A 68 17.84 18.19 18.18
C GLU A 68 17.71 17.61 19.59
N HIS A 69 16.89 16.56 19.72
CA HIS A 69 16.71 15.77 20.94
C HIS A 69 16.88 14.29 20.62
N GLU A 70 17.18 13.50 21.64
CA GLU A 70 17.18 12.04 21.54
C GLU A 70 15.76 11.53 21.80
N ILE A 71 15.17 10.90 20.78
CA ILE A 71 13.79 10.39 20.80
C ILE A 71 13.81 8.87 20.71
N ILE A 72 13.00 8.23 21.54
CA ILE A 72 12.64 6.82 21.43
C ILE A 72 11.23 6.71 20.87
N THR A 73 11.10 6.00 19.75
CA THR A 73 9.81 5.64 19.14
C THR A 73 9.55 4.18 19.39
N ALA A 74 8.49 3.87 20.12
CA ALA A 74 8.03 2.52 20.38
C ALA A 74 6.69 2.31 19.67
N SER A 75 6.59 1.28 18.83
CA SER A 75 5.35 0.96 18.12
C SER A 75 5.07 -0.53 18.11
N GLY A 76 3.81 -0.86 17.85
CA GLY A 76 3.40 -2.25 17.80
C GLY A 76 1.90 -2.40 17.65
N ARG A 77 1.47 -3.64 17.73
CA ARG A 77 0.06 -4.03 17.62
C ARG A 77 -0.53 -4.31 18.99
N PHE A 78 -1.86 -4.30 19.06
CA PHE A 78 -2.55 -4.71 20.28
C PHE A 78 -2.43 -6.21 20.55
N ALA A 79 -2.81 -6.63 21.73
CA ALA A 79 -2.61 -7.99 22.22
C ALA A 79 -3.31 -9.07 21.36
N THR A 80 -4.28 -8.72 20.54
CA THR A 80 -4.84 -9.61 19.51
C THR A 80 -3.74 -10.15 18.57
N SER A 81 -2.62 -9.44 18.41
CA SER A 81 -1.45 -9.89 17.66
C SER A 81 -0.77 -11.15 18.22
N PHE A 82 -1.05 -11.56 19.47
CA PHE A 82 -0.61 -12.87 19.96
C PHE A 82 -1.09 -14.02 19.07
N LEU A 83 -2.27 -13.89 18.49
CA LEU A 83 -2.82 -14.87 17.56
C LEU A 83 -1.98 -15.01 16.29
N ALA A 84 -1.33 -13.94 15.86
CA ALA A 84 -0.45 -13.95 14.68
C ALA A 84 0.83 -14.81 14.87
N ARG A 85 1.15 -15.15 16.11
CA ARG A 85 2.32 -15.98 16.43
C ARG A 85 2.09 -17.47 16.18
N ARG A 86 0.90 -17.86 15.73
CA ARG A 86 0.53 -19.26 15.45
C ARG A 86 -0.07 -19.39 14.07
N ILE A 87 0.15 -20.54 13.49
CA ILE A 87 -0.53 -21.02 12.29
C ILE A 87 -1.35 -22.25 12.65
N LEU A 88 -2.38 -22.53 11.88
CA LEU A 88 -3.13 -23.79 11.97
C LEU A 88 -2.27 -24.92 11.39
N TRP A 89 -1.87 -25.88 12.22
CA TRP A 89 -1.06 -27.03 11.79
C TRP A 89 -1.88 -28.15 11.20
N GLN A 90 -3.19 -28.10 11.42
CA GLN A 90 -4.14 -29.10 10.95
C GLN A 90 -5.32 -28.42 10.28
N THR A 91 -6.05 -29.18 9.51
CA THR A 91 -7.34 -28.77 9.01
C THR A 91 -8.35 -28.69 10.16
N GLU A 92 -8.94 -27.52 10.35
CA GLU A 92 -9.98 -27.27 11.33
C GLU A 92 -11.33 -27.18 10.60
N ILE A 93 -12.21 -28.13 10.88
CA ILE A 93 -13.60 -28.10 10.43
C ILE A 93 -14.40 -27.32 11.45
N LEU A 94 -15.02 -26.23 11.03
CA LEU A 94 -15.78 -25.32 11.87
C LEU A 94 -17.26 -25.43 11.51
N SER A 95 -18.08 -25.82 12.49
CA SER A 95 -19.52 -25.92 12.33
C SER A 95 -20.21 -25.50 13.65
N GLY A 96 -21.06 -24.49 13.59
CA GLY A 96 -21.79 -23.98 14.74
C GLY A 96 -21.77 -22.46 14.85
N ASP A 97 -21.97 -21.96 16.06
CA ASP A 97 -21.91 -20.52 16.33
C ASP A 97 -20.48 -19.97 16.16
N LEU A 98 -20.34 -18.75 15.65
CA LEU A 98 -19.06 -18.08 15.44
C LEU A 98 -18.19 -18.10 16.71
N SER A 99 -18.78 -17.83 17.88
CA SER A 99 -18.04 -17.83 19.15
C SER A 99 -17.47 -19.20 19.50
N VAL A 100 -18.20 -20.27 19.19
CA VAL A 100 -17.76 -21.66 19.40
C VAL A 100 -16.65 -22.01 18.43
N CYS A 101 -16.78 -21.63 17.17
CA CYS A 101 -15.76 -21.85 16.15
C CYS A 101 -14.45 -21.11 16.48
N VAL A 102 -14.53 -19.85 16.91
CA VAL A 102 -13.34 -19.09 17.34
C VAL A 102 -12.73 -19.70 18.61
N LEU A 103 -13.53 -20.13 19.58
CA LEU A 103 -13.02 -20.84 20.75
C LEU A 103 -12.28 -22.12 20.36
N GLN A 104 -12.80 -22.91 19.41
CA GLN A 104 -12.15 -24.10 18.90
C GLN A 104 -10.77 -23.76 18.32
N LEU A 105 -10.70 -22.76 17.43
CA LEU A 105 -9.44 -22.31 16.84
C LEU A 105 -8.42 -21.86 17.87
N LEU A 106 -8.85 -21.06 18.86
CA LEU A 106 -7.96 -20.57 19.91
C LEU A 106 -7.52 -21.70 20.86
N ASN A 107 -8.47 -22.57 21.23
CA ASN A 107 -8.19 -23.70 22.12
C ASN A 107 -7.13 -24.64 21.51
N ASN A 108 -7.31 -25.05 20.25
CA ASN A 108 -6.46 -26.01 19.59
C ASN A 108 -5.06 -25.46 19.26
N ASN A 109 -4.92 -24.14 19.14
CA ASN A 109 -3.70 -23.55 18.61
C ASN A 109 -2.91 -22.69 19.60
N ILE A 110 -3.55 -22.17 20.68
CA ILE A 110 -2.89 -21.21 21.57
C ILE A 110 -3.22 -21.42 23.08
N ILE A 111 -4.45 -21.84 23.42
CA ILE A 111 -4.88 -21.97 24.83
C ILE A 111 -4.50 -23.35 25.38
N ASN A 112 -4.94 -24.43 24.73
CA ASN A 112 -4.67 -25.82 25.12
C ASN A 112 -4.23 -26.68 23.91
N PRO A 113 -3.18 -26.27 23.17
CA PRO A 113 -2.72 -27.04 22.03
C PRO A 113 -2.15 -28.39 22.48
N THR A 114 -2.27 -29.40 21.62
CA THR A 114 -1.69 -30.73 21.86
C THR A 114 -0.18 -30.66 22.08
N ASP A 115 0.52 -29.83 21.30
CA ASP A 115 1.92 -29.48 21.55
C ASP A 115 1.98 -28.30 22.53
N THR A 116 2.35 -28.58 23.77
CA THR A 116 2.42 -27.57 24.85
C THR A 116 3.42 -26.45 24.57
N ALA A 117 4.41 -26.65 23.69
CA ALA A 117 5.33 -25.59 23.27
C ALA A 117 4.63 -24.47 22.45
N ARG A 118 3.44 -24.74 21.91
CA ARG A 118 2.61 -23.78 21.22
C ARG A 118 1.72 -22.96 22.16
N GLN A 119 1.57 -23.38 23.40
CA GLN A 119 0.72 -22.66 24.37
C GLN A 119 1.29 -21.26 24.64
N ILE A 120 0.41 -20.27 24.71
CA ILE A 120 0.72 -18.94 25.24
C ILE A 120 -0.06 -18.76 26.53
N THR A 121 0.66 -18.88 27.65
CA THR A 121 0.02 -18.79 28.98
C THR A 121 -0.60 -17.41 29.19
N GLY A 122 -1.77 -17.39 29.90
CA GLY A 122 -2.52 -16.16 30.23
C GLY A 122 -3.27 -15.53 29.07
N ILE A 123 -3.52 -16.29 28.02
CA ILE A 123 -4.55 -15.98 27.04
C ILE A 123 -5.77 -16.82 27.36
N SER A 124 -6.93 -16.20 27.36
CA SER A 124 -8.24 -16.84 27.54
C SER A 124 -9.21 -16.33 26.48
N PHE A 125 -10.35 -16.98 26.39
CA PHE A 125 -11.44 -16.58 25.53
C PHE A 125 -12.73 -16.47 26.34
N SER A 126 -13.49 -15.41 26.13
CA SER A 126 -14.81 -15.21 26.70
C SER A 126 -15.68 -14.42 25.73
N SER A 127 -16.71 -15.04 25.21
CA SER A 127 -17.66 -14.40 24.31
C SER A 127 -19.05 -14.99 24.54
N PRO A 128 -20.12 -14.19 24.46
CA PRO A 128 -21.47 -14.72 24.40
C PRO A 128 -21.68 -15.53 23.11
N ASN A 129 -22.70 -16.35 23.08
CA ASN A 129 -23.21 -16.93 21.84
C ASN A 129 -23.81 -15.79 21.00
N LEU A 130 -23.32 -15.66 19.76
CA LEU A 130 -23.70 -14.56 18.87
C LEU A 130 -24.88 -14.89 17.96
N GLY A 131 -25.28 -16.17 17.90
CA GLY A 131 -26.34 -16.65 17.00
C GLY A 131 -25.96 -16.61 15.52
N ILE A 132 -24.67 -16.57 15.20
CA ILE A 132 -24.14 -16.48 13.82
C ILE A 132 -23.62 -17.85 13.41
N PRO A 133 -24.31 -18.54 12.49
CA PRO A 133 -23.86 -19.84 12.04
C PRO A 133 -22.62 -19.72 11.14
N VAL A 134 -21.62 -20.55 11.41
CA VAL A 134 -20.41 -20.72 10.61
C VAL A 134 -20.37 -22.18 10.14
N SER A 135 -20.05 -22.38 8.88
CA SER A 135 -19.78 -23.71 8.31
C SER A 135 -18.66 -23.58 7.29
N THR A 136 -17.45 -23.97 7.66
CA THR A 136 -16.27 -23.81 6.81
C THR A 136 -15.12 -24.71 7.29
N GLN A 137 -14.09 -24.78 6.45
CA GLN A 137 -12.83 -25.45 6.78
C GLN A 137 -11.69 -24.48 6.60
N ILE A 138 -10.71 -24.52 7.51
CA ILE A 138 -9.50 -23.68 7.43
C ILE A 138 -8.28 -24.54 7.70
N SER A 139 -7.25 -24.41 6.85
CA SER A 139 -6.02 -25.19 6.94
C SER A 139 -4.79 -24.31 6.75
N TYR A 140 -3.73 -24.55 7.52
CA TYR A 140 -2.37 -24.03 7.31
C TYR A 140 -2.28 -22.49 7.16
N ARG A 141 -3.24 -21.75 7.70
CA ARG A 141 -3.28 -20.28 7.67
C ARG A 141 -2.82 -19.69 9.01
N ASN A 142 -2.49 -18.41 8.99
CA ASN A 142 -2.23 -17.67 10.23
C ASN A 142 -3.50 -17.62 11.09
N LEU A 143 -3.37 -17.88 12.40
CA LEU A 143 -4.52 -17.93 13.30
C LEU A 143 -5.22 -16.57 13.43
N MET A 144 -4.46 -15.47 13.50
CA MET A 144 -5.06 -14.12 13.57
C MET A 144 -5.85 -13.80 12.30
N ASP A 145 -5.25 -14.04 11.13
CA ASP A 145 -5.91 -13.76 9.85
C ASP A 145 -7.21 -14.57 9.71
N SER A 146 -7.18 -15.84 10.13
CA SER A 146 -8.37 -16.72 10.10
C SER A 146 -9.49 -16.23 11.02
N VAL A 147 -9.16 -15.82 12.24
CA VAL A 147 -10.15 -15.33 13.20
C VAL A 147 -10.71 -13.97 12.79
N THR A 148 -9.84 -13.04 12.37
CA THR A 148 -10.27 -11.70 11.96
C THR A 148 -11.11 -11.71 10.68
N GLU A 149 -10.81 -12.61 9.75
CA GLU A 149 -11.61 -12.80 8.52
C GLU A 149 -13.01 -13.35 8.84
N LEU A 150 -13.12 -14.34 9.73
CA LEU A 150 -14.41 -14.84 10.20
C LEU A 150 -15.23 -13.74 10.88
N CYS A 151 -14.59 -12.91 11.70
CA CYS A 151 -15.24 -11.78 12.35
C CYS A 151 -15.70 -10.72 11.35
N ALA A 152 -14.81 -10.34 10.41
CA ALA A 152 -15.10 -9.31 9.41
C ALA A 152 -16.20 -9.72 8.43
N SER A 153 -16.20 -10.99 7.99
CA SER A 153 -17.24 -11.52 7.10
C SER A 153 -18.61 -11.59 7.77
N SER A 154 -18.63 -11.71 9.10
CA SER A 154 -19.84 -11.77 9.92
C SER A 154 -20.24 -10.42 10.54
N ASP A 155 -19.52 -9.33 10.22
CA ASP A 155 -19.70 -7.98 10.81
C ASP A 155 -19.63 -7.97 12.35
N ILE A 156 -18.70 -8.75 12.93
CA ILE A 156 -18.46 -8.88 14.37
C ILE A 156 -17.11 -8.26 14.73
N GLY A 157 -17.08 -7.60 15.89
CA GLY A 157 -15.87 -7.05 16.48
C GLY A 157 -15.06 -8.10 17.23
N ILE A 158 -13.74 -7.93 17.19
CA ILE A 158 -12.80 -8.71 18.02
C ILE A 158 -11.91 -7.75 18.80
N LYS A 159 -11.74 -8.00 20.09
CA LYS A 159 -10.78 -7.28 20.93
C LYS A 159 -10.12 -8.24 21.91
N THR A 160 -8.97 -7.86 22.42
CA THR A 160 -8.28 -8.58 23.47
C THR A 160 -8.18 -7.70 24.72
N VAL A 161 -9.07 -7.95 25.65
CA VAL A 161 -9.15 -7.23 26.92
C VAL A 161 -7.96 -7.61 27.79
N PHE A 162 -7.24 -6.63 28.28
CA PHE A 162 -6.14 -6.80 29.21
C PHE A 162 -6.59 -6.50 30.65
N THR A 163 -6.31 -7.41 31.56
CA THR A 163 -6.58 -7.22 33.01
C THR A 163 -5.24 -7.00 33.72
N PRO A 164 -4.83 -5.75 34.02
CA PRO A 164 -3.52 -5.47 34.61
C PRO A 164 -3.25 -6.17 35.93
N ALA A 165 -4.29 -6.32 36.75
CA ALA A 165 -4.16 -6.96 38.08
C ALA A 165 -3.76 -8.44 38.04
N THR A 166 -4.12 -9.16 36.97
CA THR A 166 -3.83 -10.60 36.80
C THR A 166 -2.85 -10.87 35.66
N GLY A 167 -2.59 -9.88 34.81
CA GLY A 167 -1.80 -10.03 33.59
C GLY A 167 -2.47 -10.94 32.54
N ILE A 168 -3.78 -11.15 32.61
CA ILE A 168 -4.53 -12.02 31.68
C ILE A 168 -5.02 -11.19 30.49
N PHE A 169 -4.94 -11.82 29.33
CA PHE A 169 -5.50 -11.33 28.07
C PHE A 169 -6.72 -12.18 27.70
N THR A 170 -7.88 -11.56 27.62
CA THR A 170 -9.12 -12.25 27.25
C THR A 170 -9.55 -11.83 25.85
N VAL A 171 -9.47 -12.74 24.89
CA VAL A 171 -10.02 -12.53 23.55
C VAL A 171 -11.54 -12.56 23.66
N THR A 172 -12.20 -11.54 23.14
CA THR A 172 -13.65 -11.34 23.21
C THR A 172 -14.19 -10.95 21.85
N LEU A 173 -15.29 -11.60 21.46
CA LEU A 173 -16.09 -11.18 20.31
C LEU A 173 -17.28 -10.36 20.80
N TYR A 174 -17.65 -9.34 20.05
CA TYR A 174 -18.78 -8.48 20.41
C TYR A 174 -19.52 -7.96 19.19
N ASN A 175 -20.81 -7.81 19.31
CA ASN A 175 -21.62 -7.09 18.34
C ASN A 175 -21.72 -5.64 18.80
N GLY A 176 -21.41 -4.71 17.91
CA GLY A 176 -21.54 -3.29 18.25
C GLY A 176 -22.99 -2.88 18.47
N ALA A 177 -23.21 -2.00 19.43
CA ALA A 177 -24.53 -1.46 19.74
C ALA A 177 -24.95 -0.37 18.73
N ASN A 178 -26.24 -0.05 18.70
CA ASN A 178 -26.72 1.13 18.00
C ASN A 178 -26.57 2.37 18.90
N SER A 179 -26.03 3.45 18.35
CA SER A 179 -25.94 4.75 19.02
C SER A 179 -26.93 5.74 18.39
N GLN A 180 -27.36 6.72 19.18
CA GLN A 180 -28.15 7.86 18.70
C GLN A 180 -27.26 9.00 18.18
N ALA A 181 -25.95 8.86 18.21
CA ALA A 181 -25.02 9.87 17.74
C ALA A 181 -25.22 10.16 16.24
N VAL A 182 -25.26 11.44 15.92
CA VAL A 182 -25.33 11.92 14.54
C VAL A 182 -24.10 12.75 14.24
N PHE A 183 -23.30 12.27 13.33
CA PHE A 183 -22.09 12.95 12.87
C PHE A 183 -22.42 13.83 11.69
N SER A 184 -22.09 15.11 11.81
CA SER A 184 -22.34 16.08 10.74
C SER A 184 -21.50 17.33 10.92
N LYS A 185 -20.96 17.86 9.83
CA LYS A 185 -20.26 19.14 9.84
C LYS A 185 -21.20 20.30 10.19
N GLU A 186 -22.46 20.18 9.82
CA GLU A 186 -23.50 21.17 10.15
C GLU A 186 -23.86 21.22 11.64
N TYR A 187 -23.48 20.19 12.39
CA TYR A 187 -23.62 20.15 13.86
C TYR A 187 -22.33 20.52 14.58
N GLU A 188 -21.32 20.97 13.82
CA GLU A 188 -19.99 21.37 14.31
C GLU A 188 -19.27 20.28 15.11
N ASN A 189 -19.67 19.00 14.97
CA ASN A 189 -19.02 17.88 15.63
C ASN A 189 -17.98 17.16 14.75
N LEU A 190 -17.80 17.62 13.50
CA LEU A 190 -16.75 17.17 12.58
C LEU A 190 -15.92 18.37 12.10
N THR A 191 -14.61 18.22 12.07
CA THR A 191 -13.69 19.23 11.51
C THR A 191 -13.37 18.96 10.05
N GLU A 192 -13.14 17.70 9.72
CA GLU A 192 -12.84 17.23 8.36
C GLU A 192 -13.79 16.10 7.98
N GLN A 193 -14.01 15.90 6.69
CA GLN A 193 -14.81 14.80 6.19
C GLN A 193 -14.33 14.39 4.79
N ILE A 194 -14.19 13.06 4.60
CA ILE A 194 -13.87 12.45 3.32
C ILE A 194 -14.88 11.32 3.09
N TYR A 195 -15.65 11.40 2.00
CA TYR A 195 -16.57 10.34 1.60
C TYR A 195 -16.02 9.60 0.40
N THR A 196 -15.96 8.29 0.50
CA THR A 196 -15.55 7.41 -0.59
C THR A 196 -16.63 6.38 -0.84
N GLU A 197 -17.02 6.23 -2.09
CA GLU A 197 -17.86 5.14 -2.58
C GLU A 197 -17.10 4.38 -3.67
N SER A 198 -16.97 3.06 -3.50
CA SER A 198 -16.27 2.21 -4.46
C SER A 198 -17.10 0.99 -4.81
N VAL A 199 -17.30 0.81 -6.11
CA VAL A 199 -17.94 -0.37 -6.71
C VAL A 199 -16.95 -1.19 -7.55
N ALA A 200 -15.65 -0.90 -7.43
CA ALA A 200 -14.61 -1.51 -8.27
C ALA A 200 -14.57 -3.03 -8.13
N ASP A 201 -14.64 -3.50 -6.88
CA ASP A 201 -14.59 -4.94 -6.55
C ASP A 201 -16.00 -5.51 -6.26
N TYR A 202 -17.07 -4.75 -6.51
CA TYR A 202 -18.42 -5.16 -6.15
C TYR A 202 -18.88 -6.35 -6.95
N ALA A 203 -19.35 -7.39 -6.25
CA ALA A 203 -20.06 -8.52 -6.83
C ALA A 203 -21.33 -8.83 -6.01
N ASN A 204 -22.36 -9.32 -6.69
CA ASN A 204 -23.65 -9.68 -6.10
C ASN A 204 -24.12 -11.08 -6.47
N THR A 205 -23.35 -11.78 -7.27
CA THR A 205 -23.65 -13.15 -7.71
C THR A 205 -22.38 -13.98 -7.60
N ALA A 206 -22.48 -15.15 -6.99
CA ALA A 206 -21.37 -16.08 -6.88
C ALA A 206 -21.76 -17.46 -7.43
N LEU A 207 -20.89 -18.03 -8.26
CA LEU A 207 -20.90 -19.44 -8.59
C LEU A 207 -19.83 -20.14 -7.77
N ILE A 208 -20.23 -21.01 -6.87
CA ILE A 208 -19.35 -21.74 -5.97
C ILE A 208 -19.14 -23.14 -6.52
N GLY A 209 -17.89 -23.50 -6.80
CA GLY A 209 -17.50 -24.83 -7.22
C GLY A 209 -16.91 -25.60 -6.04
N GLY A 210 -17.61 -26.64 -5.59
CA GLY A 210 -17.16 -27.55 -4.54
C GLY A 210 -16.33 -28.71 -5.09
N GLU A 211 -16.39 -29.85 -4.41
CA GLU A 211 -15.69 -31.09 -4.76
C GLU A 211 -16.11 -31.65 -6.11
N GLY A 212 -15.19 -32.37 -6.75
CA GLY A 212 -15.38 -33.04 -8.02
C GLY A 212 -14.76 -32.30 -9.21
N GLU A 213 -14.85 -32.93 -10.39
CA GLU A 213 -14.29 -32.41 -11.64
C GLU A 213 -15.28 -32.39 -12.77
N GLY A 214 -15.11 -31.45 -13.69
CA GLY A 214 -15.93 -31.34 -14.90
C GLY A 214 -17.42 -31.32 -14.60
N ALA A 215 -18.20 -32.22 -15.27
CA ALA A 215 -19.62 -32.34 -15.07
C ALA A 215 -20.04 -33.00 -13.74
N GLY A 216 -19.12 -33.67 -13.06
CA GLY A 216 -19.36 -34.28 -11.74
C GLY A 216 -19.08 -33.33 -10.56
N ARG A 217 -18.59 -32.13 -10.83
CA ARG A 217 -18.33 -31.13 -9.79
C ARG A 217 -19.64 -30.57 -9.22
N THR A 218 -19.73 -30.46 -7.92
CA THR A 218 -20.87 -29.86 -7.24
C THR A 218 -20.81 -28.34 -7.35
N PHE A 219 -21.86 -27.71 -7.88
CA PHE A 219 -21.99 -26.28 -7.98
C PHE A 219 -23.16 -25.76 -7.17
N VAL A 220 -22.94 -24.65 -6.47
CA VAL A 220 -23.97 -23.85 -5.80
C VAL A 220 -23.91 -22.44 -6.36
N ALA A 221 -25.07 -21.82 -6.59
CA ALA A 221 -25.13 -20.44 -7.06
C ALA A 221 -25.91 -19.57 -6.08
N ILE A 222 -25.32 -18.44 -5.72
CA ILE A 222 -25.98 -17.34 -5.03
C ILE A 222 -26.21 -16.26 -6.08
N THR A 223 -27.47 -15.97 -6.38
CA THR A 223 -27.80 -15.08 -7.50
C THR A 223 -28.55 -13.83 -7.02
N SER A 224 -28.09 -12.67 -7.49
CA SER A 224 -28.75 -11.38 -7.30
C SER A 224 -28.51 -10.49 -8.50
N GLY A 225 -29.42 -9.55 -8.76
CA GLY A 225 -29.34 -8.66 -9.90
C GLY A 225 -29.69 -9.32 -11.25
N SER A 226 -29.79 -8.49 -12.28
CA SER A 226 -30.03 -8.93 -13.66
C SER A 226 -29.43 -7.94 -14.65
N GLY A 227 -29.12 -8.40 -15.87
CA GLY A 227 -28.54 -7.56 -16.91
C GLY A 227 -27.26 -6.85 -16.43
N GLU A 228 -27.17 -5.55 -16.62
CA GLU A 228 -26.01 -4.73 -16.26
C GLU A 228 -25.77 -4.63 -14.74
N THR A 229 -26.79 -4.88 -13.92
CA THR A 229 -26.65 -4.84 -12.45
C THR A 229 -26.08 -6.13 -11.87
N ARG A 230 -26.01 -7.20 -12.65
CA ARG A 230 -25.46 -8.49 -12.23
C ARG A 230 -23.95 -8.49 -12.41
N ARG A 231 -23.23 -8.70 -11.32
CA ARG A 231 -21.76 -8.81 -11.29
C ARG A 231 -21.38 -10.13 -10.64
N GLU A 232 -20.67 -10.97 -11.37
CA GLU A 232 -20.44 -12.36 -11.02
C GLU A 232 -19.01 -12.61 -10.59
N ILE A 233 -18.87 -13.48 -9.56
CA ILE A 233 -17.59 -14.07 -9.17
C ILE A 233 -17.67 -15.59 -9.19
N PHE A 234 -16.54 -16.22 -9.45
CA PHE A 234 -16.35 -17.63 -9.21
C PHE A 234 -15.62 -17.83 -7.89
N VAL A 235 -16.15 -18.73 -7.05
CA VAL A 235 -15.54 -19.09 -5.76
C VAL A 235 -15.13 -20.54 -5.82
N ASP A 236 -13.82 -20.79 -5.82
CA ASP A 236 -13.29 -22.16 -5.72
C ASP A 236 -13.37 -22.64 -4.27
N ALA A 237 -14.05 -23.73 -4.04
CA ALA A 237 -14.26 -24.39 -2.76
C ALA A 237 -13.97 -25.89 -2.83
N LYS A 238 -13.03 -26.30 -3.68
CA LYS A 238 -12.59 -27.70 -3.81
C LYS A 238 -12.02 -28.27 -2.52
N ASP A 239 -11.52 -27.44 -1.63
CA ASP A 239 -11.03 -27.80 -0.31
C ASP A 239 -12.14 -28.31 0.62
N LEU A 240 -13.41 -28.02 0.33
CA LEU A 240 -14.55 -28.47 1.11
C LEU A 240 -15.03 -29.82 0.58
N ARG A 241 -14.95 -30.87 1.41
CA ARG A 241 -15.35 -32.23 1.02
C ARG A 241 -16.74 -32.56 1.51
N ALA A 242 -17.52 -33.23 0.65
CA ALA A 242 -18.85 -33.68 1.00
C ALA A 242 -18.85 -34.67 2.18
N GLU A 243 -17.81 -35.49 2.32
CA GLU A 243 -17.65 -36.45 3.43
C GLU A 243 -17.50 -35.79 4.80
N ASP A 244 -16.88 -34.59 4.87
CA ASP A 244 -16.64 -33.86 6.10
C ASP A 244 -17.89 -33.13 6.63
N PHE A 245 -18.80 -32.77 5.73
CA PHE A 245 -19.99 -31.97 6.04
C PHE A 245 -21.33 -32.72 5.85
N GLY A 246 -21.32 -33.86 5.18
CA GLY A 246 -22.51 -34.68 4.96
C GLY A 246 -23.69 -33.88 4.36
N THR A 247 -24.85 -33.87 5.03
CA THR A 247 -26.06 -33.15 4.59
C THR A 247 -25.88 -31.63 4.59
N ASP A 248 -24.92 -31.09 5.34
CA ASP A 248 -24.65 -29.65 5.43
C ASP A 248 -23.68 -29.13 4.36
N TYR A 249 -23.22 -30.01 3.45
CA TYR A 249 -22.23 -29.63 2.42
C TYR A 249 -22.68 -28.45 1.54
N VAL A 250 -23.93 -28.45 1.08
CA VAL A 250 -24.50 -27.36 0.28
C VAL A 250 -24.55 -26.05 1.08
N ASN A 251 -24.89 -26.13 2.37
CA ASN A 251 -24.90 -24.98 3.26
C ASN A 251 -23.48 -24.43 3.47
N THR A 252 -22.49 -25.30 3.57
CA THR A 252 -21.07 -24.93 3.68
C THR A 252 -20.57 -24.21 2.43
N LEU A 253 -20.89 -24.73 1.23
CA LEU A 253 -20.59 -24.06 -0.03
C LEU A 253 -21.27 -22.69 -0.10
N THR A 254 -22.54 -22.61 0.30
CA THR A 254 -23.30 -21.36 0.33
C THR A 254 -22.67 -20.36 1.30
N PHE A 255 -22.24 -20.81 2.49
CA PHE A 255 -21.56 -19.96 3.45
C PHE A 255 -20.25 -19.39 2.89
N ARG A 256 -19.43 -20.22 2.22
CA ARG A 256 -18.19 -19.78 1.56
C ARG A 256 -18.49 -18.73 0.48
N GLY A 257 -19.49 -18.94 -0.33
CA GLY A 257 -19.93 -17.99 -1.37
C GLY A 257 -20.42 -16.67 -0.78
N GLN A 258 -21.24 -16.73 0.28
CA GLN A 258 -21.74 -15.53 0.96
C GLN A 258 -20.63 -14.74 1.63
N SER A 259 -19.68 -15.41 2.27
CA SER A 259 -18.50 -14.76 2.85
C SER A 259 -17.72 -13.98 1.78
N LYS A 260 -17.50 -14.57 0.60
CA LYS A 260 -16.81 -13.89 -0.51
C LYS A 260 -17.62 -12.72 -1.08
N LEU A 261 -18.93 -12.84 -1.20
CA LEU A 261 -19.78 -11.72 -1.61
C LEU A 261 -19.76 -10.58 -0.57
N ASN A 262 -19.71 -10.91 0.73
CA ASN A 262 -19.61 -9.90 1.79
C ASN A 262 -18.26 -9.15 1.76
N GLU A 263 -17.18 -9.81 1.34
CA GLU A 263 -15.88 -9.18 1.11
C GLU A 263 -15.92 -8.22 -0.09
N GLN A 264 -16.73 -8.53 -1.10
CA GLN A 264 -16.89 -7.77 -2.33
C GLN A 264 -18.19 -6.93 -2.36
N ALA A 265 -18.73 -6.59 -1.21
CA ALA A 265 -19.84 -5.65 -1.11
C ALA A 265 -19.42 -4.24 -1.55
N ILE A 266 -20.40 -3.41 -1.97
CA ILE A 266 -20.15 -1.99 -2.22
C ILE A 266 -19.53 -1.38 -0.96
N ARG A 267 -18.44 -0.67 -1.12
CA ARG A 267 -17.72 -0.06 -0.01
C ARG A 267 -18.08 1.40 0.10
N TYR A 268 -18.55 1.75 1.26
CA TYR A 268 -18.80 3.12 1.66
C TYR A 268 -17.89 3.42 2.83
N THR A 269 -17.02 4.42 2.72
CA THR A 269 -16.27 4.94 3.86
C THR A 269 -16.57 6.40 4.05
N PHE A 270 -16.56 6.80 5.29
CA PHE A 270 -16.62 8.19 5.67
C PHE A 270 -15.55 8.41 6.74
N ASP A 271 -14.47 9.05 6.35
CA ASP A 271 -13.34 9.32 7.22
C ASP A 271 -13.46 10.74 7.75
N THR A 272 -13.25 10.92 9.05
CA THR A 272 -13.47 12.21 9.67
C THR A 272 -12.62 12.42 10.92
N SER A 273 -12.35 13.68 11.23
CA SER A 273 -11.84 14.12 12.52
C SER A 273 -12.98 14.70 13.34
N VAL A 274 -13.14 14.19 14.55
CA VAL A 274 -14.18 14.64 15.49
C VAL A 274 -13.72 15.94 16.15
N ASN A 275 -14.62 16.93 16.22
CA ASN A 275 -14.35 18.16 16.95
C ASN A 275 -14.36 17.86 18.47
N PRO A 276 -13.24 17.99 19.18
CA PRO A 276 -13.18 17.69 20.61
C PRO A 276 -14.03 18.64 21.47
N HIS A 277 -14.45 19.77 20.93
CA HIS A 277 -15.34 20.76 21.56
C HIS A 277 -16.79 20.67 21.03
N GLY A 278 -17.10 19.64 20.26
CA GLY A 278 -18.44 19.39 19.73
C GLY A 278 -19.39 18.83 20.79
N ASN A 279 -20.58 18.49 20.33
CA ASN A 279 -21.66 17.95 21.18
C ASN A 279 -21.61 16.44 21.36
N LEU A 280 -20.59 15.73 20.83
CA LEU A 280 -20.40 14.27 20.96
C LEU A 280 -19.16 13.98 21.77
N ILE A 281 -19.30 13.19 22.81
CA ILE A 281 -18.21 12.80 23.71
C ILE A 281 -17.84 11.34 23.44
N TYR A 282 -16.60 11.12 23.07
CA TYR A 282 -16.03 9.79 22.83
C TYR A 282 -16.10 8.91 24.09
N LYS A 283 -16.42 7.62 23.94
CA LYS A 283 -16.67 6.62 24.99
C LYS A 283 -17.95 6.86 25.81
N ILE A 284 -18.69 7.96 25.56
CA ILE A 284 -19.99 8.24 26.20
C ILE A 284 -21.10 8.19 25.14
N ASP A 285 -21.04 9.05 24.13
CA ASP A 285 -22.05 9.17 23.09
C ASP A 285 -21.78 8.22 21.92
N PHE A 286 -20.52 7.93 21.67
CA PHE A 286 -20.09 6.99 20.62
C PHE A 286 -18.82 6.23 21.02
N ASP A 287 -18.68 5.00 20.52
CA ASP A 287 -17.49 4.17 20.66
C ASP A 287 -17.34 3.22 19.46
N LEU A 288 -16.19 2.55 19.39
CA LEU A 288 -15.84 1.58 18.36
C LEU A 288 -16.90 0.49 18.22
N GLY A 289 -17.24 0.16 16.97
CA GLY A 289 -18.21 -0.87 16.66
C GLY A 289 -19.66 -0.42 16.73
N GLN A 290 -19.96 0.78 17.23
CA GLN A 290 -21.33 1.28 17.23
C GLN A 290 -21.81 1.69 15.84
N THR A 291 -23.10 1.44 15.58
CA THR A 291 -23.77 1.92 14.38
C THR A 291 -24.35 3.30 14.66
N VAL A 292 -23.96 4.26 13.85
CA VAL A 292 -24.27 5.68 14.00
C VAL A 292 -24.84 6.26 12.69
N LYS A 293 -25.41 7.45 12.76
CA LYS A 293 -25.85 8.18 11.60
C LYS A 293 -24.81 9.24 11.20
N VAL A 294 -24.45 9.27 9.89
CA VAL A 294 -23.56 10.27 9.33
C VAL A 294 -24.32 11.06 8.28
N ILE A 295 -24.26 12.39 8.35
CA ILE A 295 -24.99 13.30 7.45
C ILE A 295 -24.03 14.36 6.93
N SER A 296 -24.01 14.56 5.62
CA SER A 296 -23.43 15.72 4.98
C SER A 296 -24.49 16.34 4.06
N LYS A 297 -25.08 17.46 4.49
CA LYS A 297 -26.10 18.15 3.68
C LYS A 297 -25.50 18.75 2.43
N ALA A 298 -24.26 19.23 2.51
CA ALA A 298 -23.55 19.81 1.38
C ALA A 298 -23.36 18.82 0.22
N TRP A 299 -23.18 17.53 0.54
CA TRP A 299 -22.99 16.45 -0.45
C TRP A 299 -24.25 15.63 -0.69
N GLY A 300 -25.34 15.89 0.04
CA GLY A 300 -26.56 15.08 -0.03
C GLY A 300 -26.39 13.65 0.50
N VAL A 301 -25.37 13.41 1.31
CA VAL A 301 -25.07 12.06 1.87
C VAL A 301 -25.76 11.93 3.22
N SER A 302 -26.49 10.83 3.39
CA SER A 302 -27.06 10.42 4.68
C SER A 302 -26.99 8.90 4.77
N MET A 303 -26.19 8.39 5.68
CA MET A 303 -25.97 6.95 5.85
C MET A 303 -26.01 6.54 7.31
N THR A 304 -26.49 5.31 7.56
CA THR A 304 -26.35 4.65 8.86
C THR A 304 -25.24 3.61 8.70
N THR A 305 -24.19 3.74 9.48
CA THR A 305 -22.97 2.98 9.28
C THR A 305 -22.28 2.67 10.60
N ARG A 306 -21.42 1.66 10.59
CA ARG A 306 -20.65 1.25 11.75
C ARG A 306 -19.36 2.06 11.86
N ILE A 307 -18.97 2.39 13.09
CA ILE A 307 -17.62 2.88 13.40
C ILE A 307 -16.67 1.68 13.37
N THR A 308 -15.77 1.63 12.41
CA THR A 308 -14.84 0.51 12.18
C THR A 308 -13.43 0.76 12.66
N GLU A 309 -13.03 2.03 12.76
CA GLU A 309 -11.74 2.41 13.34
C GLU A 309 -11.88 3.73 14.11
N ILE A 310 -11.19 3.81 15.25
CA ILE A 310 -11.01 5.04 16.02
C ILE A 310 -9.52 5.19 16.29
N GLU A 311 -8.97 6.33 15.90
CA GLU A 311 -7.61 6.71 16.18
C GLU A 311 -7.59 7.91 17.14
N GLU A 312 -6.98 7.71 18.29
CA GLU A 312 -6.70 8.75 19.27
C GLU A 312 -5.24 9.19 19.08
N THR A 313 -5.02 10.47 18.87
CA THR A 313 -3.70 11.07 18.83
C THR A 313 -3.54 12.08 19.93
N TYR A 314 -2.42 12.01 20.64
CA TYR A 314 -2.03 12.92 21.70
C TYR A 314 -0.69 13.51 21.35
N ASP A 315 -0.61 14.82 21.24
CA ASP A 315 0.60 15.57 20.91
C ASP A 315 0.65 16.92 21.62
N ALA A 316 1.53 17.81 21.20
CA ALA A 316 1.68 19.13 21.79
C ALA A 316 0.43 20.03 21.66
N ASP A 317 -0.40 19.80 20.64
CA ASP A 317 -1.63 20.54 20.38
C ASP A 317 -2.83 19.97 21.17
N GLY A 318 -2.66 18.82 21.82
CA GLY A 318 -3.66 18.18 22.66
C GLY A 318 -4.12 16.83 22.14
N GLN A 319 -5.39 16.47 22.41
CA GLN A 319 -6.00 15.23 21.96
C GLN A 319 -6.81 15.47 20.69
N SER A 320 -6.60 14.65 19.68
CA SER A 320 -7.46 14.55 18.50
C SER A 320 -8.03 13.13 18.34
N ILE A 321 -9.21 13.04 17.76
CA ILE A 321 -9.90 11.76 17.53
C ILE A 321 -10.33 11.71 16.06
N SER A 322 -9.82 10.72 15.35
CA SER A 322 -10.24 10.40 13.99
C SER A 322 -11.11 9.14 13.99
N VAL A 323 -12.15 9.14 13.20
CA VAL A 323 -13.13 8.06 13.14
C VAL A 323 -13.34 7.64 11.68
N VAL A 324 -13.27 6.36 11.43
CA VAL A 324 -13.60 5.75 10.14
C VAL A 324 -14.93 5.03 10.27
N PHE A 325 -15.85 5.35 9.38
CA PHE A 325 -17.15 4.72 9.28
C PHE A 325 -17.23 3.84 8.03
N GLY A 326 -17.85 2.67 8.18
CA GLY A 326 -18.03 1.72 7.07
C GLY A 326 -16.83 0.79 6.87
N LYS A 327 -16.81 0.08 5.75
CA LYS A 327 -15.71 -0.85 5.42
C LYS A 327 -14.63 -0.12 4.64
N ALA A 328 -13.48 0.08 5.24
CA ALA A 328 -12.30 0.61 4.57
C ALA A 328 -11.85 -0.30 3.40
N GLU A 329 -11.29 0.29 2.34
CA GLU A 329 -10.62 -0.48 1.31
C GLU A 329 -9.41 -1.22 1.89
N LEU A 330 -9.28 -2.50 1.54
CA LEU A 330 -8.05 -3.23 1.84
C LEU A 330 -6.90 -2.58 1.06
N THR A 331 -5.80 -2.35 1.73
CA THR A 331 -4.58 -1.91 1.04
C THR A 331 -4.16 -2.96 0.01
N ILE A 332 -3.45 -2.56 -1.04
CA ILE A 332 -2.92 -3.48 -2.06
C ILE A 332 -2.13 -4.61 -1.41
N ALA A 333 -1.35 -4.30 -0.37
CA ALA A 333 -0.60 -5.30 0.38
C ALA A 333 -1.50 -6.31 1.12
N GLN A 334 -2.64 -5.88 1.65
CA GLN A 334 -3.62 -6.76 2.30
C GLN A 334 -4.37 -7.61 1.26
N LYS A 335 -4.76 -7.03 0.11
CA LYS A 335 -5.37 -7.78 -1.01
C LYS A 335 -4.41 -8.87 -1.51
N VAL A 336 -3.17 -8.51 -1.84
CA VAL A 336 -2.16 -9.47 -2.31
C VAL A 336 -1.89 -10.57 -1.28
N ARG A 337 -1.85 -10.23 0.01
CA ARG A 337 -1.65 -11.23 1.08
C ARG A 337 -2.84 -12.18 1.18
N SER A 338 -4.07 -11.67 1.06
CA SER A 338 -5.29 -12.49 1.04
C SER A 338 -5.28 -13.45 -0.15
N ASP A 339 -5.04 -12.91 -1.36
CA ASP A 339 -5.02 -13.69 -2.60
C ASP A 339 -3.92 -14.77 -2.58
N MET A 340 -2.71 -14.42 -2.11
CA MET A 340 -1.62 -15.39 -1.95
C MET A 340 -1.94 -16.45 -0.88
N SER A 341 -2.66 -16.10 0.18
CA SER A 341 -3.09 -17.04 1.20
C SER A 341 -4.11 -18.04 0.64
N GLU A 342 -5.04 -17.58 -0.20
CA GLU A 342 -6.02 -18.45 -0.87
C GLU A 342 -5.35 -19.41 -1.85
N VAL A 343 -4.46 -18.91 -2.70
CA VAL A 343 -3.68 -19.73 -3.64
C VAL A 343 -2.86 -20.77 -2.88
N LYS A 344 -2.22 -20.38 -1.79
CA LYS A 344 -1.46 -21.30 -0.95
C LYS A 344 -2.36 -22.35 -0.30
N THR A 345 -3.53 -21.99 0.18
CA THR A 345 -4.50 -22.93 0.78
C THR A 345 -5.01 -23.91 -0.27
N ALA A 346 -5.33 -23.44 -1.47
CA ALA A 346 -5.77 -24.29 -2.58
C ALA A 346 -4.67 -25.27 -3.02
N LEU A 347 -3.41 -24.84 -3.05
CA LEU A 347 -2.26 -25.69 -3.40
C LEU A 347 -1.90 -26.72 -2.31
N LEU A 348 -2.19 -26.41 -1.04
CA LEU A 348 -1.89 -27.29 0.09
C LEU A 348 -3.08 -28.15 0.53
N ALA A 349 -4.25 -27.97 -0.07
CA ALA A 349 -5.38 -28.84 0.17
C ALA A 349 -5.03 -30.28 -0.23
N PRO A 350 -5.35 -31.29 0.60
CA PRO A 350 -4.98 -32.70 0.34
C PRO A 350 -5.45 -33.22 -1.05
N THR A 351 -6.54 -32.65 -1.56
CA THR A 351 -7.04 -32.91 -2.92
C THR A 351 -6.15 -32.37 -4.03
N GLY A 352 -5.48 -31.22 -3.81
CA GLY A 352 -4.63 -30.63 -4.84
C GLY A 352 -3.41 -31.49 -5.19
N ILE A 353 -2.84 -32.23 -4.23
CA ILE A 353 -1.71 -33.12 -4.48
C ILE A 353 -2.18 -34.43 -5.15
N SER A 354 -3.35 -34.95 -4.75
CA SER A 354 -3.89 -36.16 -5.39
C SER A 354 -4.44 -35.87 -6.79
N GLU A 355 -5.06 -34.70 -7.02
CA GLU A 355 -5.57 -34.28 -8.34
C GLU A 355 -4.42 -33.98 -9.31
N VAL A 356 -3.31 -33.39 -8.82
CA VAL A 356 -2.10 -33.24 -9.64
C VAL A 356 -1.50 -34.61 -9.95
N ALA A 357 -1.52 -35.55 -9.00
CA ALA A 357 -1.08 -36.93 -9.23
C ALA A 357 -2.06 -37.66 -10.17
N GLU A 358 -3.36 -37.42 -10.07
CA GLU A 358 -4.38 -38.04 -10.92
C GLU A 358 -4.43 -37.38 -12.31
N ALA A 359 -4.29 -36.06 -12.42
CA ALA A 359 -4.06 -35.36 -13.68
C ALA A 359 -2.74 -35.77 -14.33
N LEU A 360 -1.69 -36.00 -13.55
CA LEU A 360 -0.44 -36.57 -14.03
C LEU A 360 -0.64 -37.99 -14.54
N SER A 361 -1.44 -38.82 -13.84
CA SER A 361 -1.75 -40.20 -14.27
C SER A 361 -2.63 -40.24 -15.51
N VAL A 362 -3.54 -39.27 -15.69
CA VAL A 362 -4.35 -39.10 -16.92
C VAL A 362 -3.46 -38.60 -18.07
N VAL A 363 -2.52 -37.70 -17.78
CA VAL A 363 -1.51 -37.25 -18.75
C VAL A 363 -0.56 -38.40 -19.07
N GLU A 364 -0.16 -39.23 -18.11
CA GLU A 364 0.60 -40.47 -18.30
C GLU A 364 -0.19 -41.46 -19.17
N GLY A 365 -1.47 -41.65 -18.91
CA GLY A 365 -2.34 -42.52 -19.71
C GLY A 365 -2.61 -42.02 -21.13
N THR A 366 -2.55 -40.71 -21.35
CA THR A 366 -2.82 -40.08 -22.66
C THR A 366 -1.54 -39.87 -23.48
N LEU A 367 -0.40 -39.64 -22.83
CA LEU A 367 0.90 -39.42 -23.47
C LEU A 367 1.79 -40.67 -23.53
N GLY A 368 1.33 -41.81 -22.96
CA GLY A 368 2.16 -43.01 -22.79
C GLY A 368 3.03 -42.94 -21.52
N ASP A 369 3.59 -44.06 -21.17
CA ASP A 369 4.38 -44.24 -19.98
C ASP A 369 5.55 -43.24 -19.87
N LEU A 370 5.43 -42.27 -18.96
CA LEU A 370 6.47 -41.25 -18.73
C LEU A 370 7.79 -41.83 -18.22
N THR A 371 7.81 -43.10 -17.83
CA THR A 371 9.06 -43.82 -17.58
C THR A 371 9.87 -44.04 -18.86
N GLN A 372 9.27 -43.83 -20.03
CA GLN A 372 9.92 -43.81 -21.35
C GLN A 372 10.43 -42.41 -21.74
N VAL A 373 10.09 -41.38 -20.96
CA VAL A 373 10.64 -40.03 -21.18
C VAL A 373 12.13 -40.07 -20.83
N ASP A 374 12.96 -39.66 -21.79
CA ASP A 374 14.43 -39.64 -21.69
C ASP A 374 14.85 -39.07 -20.31
N PRO A 375 15.66 -39.81 -19.54
CA PRO A 375 16.16 -39.40 -18.20
C PRO A 375 16.79 -38.01 -18.15
N LYS A 376 17.09 -37.43 -19.31
CA LYS A 376 17.57 -36.06 -19.46
C LYS A 376 16.48 -34.96 -19.26
N ILE A 377 15.22 -35.30 -19.02
CA ILE A 377 14.14 -34.35 -18.68
C ILE A 377 13.88 -34.29 -17.17
N GLN A 378 14.36 -35.27 -16.42
CA GLN A 378 14.26 -35.28 -14.97
C GLN A 378 15.25 -34.23 -14.39
N GLY A 379 14.71 -33.15 -13.84
CA GLY A 379 15.45 -32.22 -13.00
C GLY A 379 15.30 -32.58 -11.53
N ASP A 380 16.21 -32.11 -10.69
CA ASP A 380 16.18 -32.35 -9.25
C ASP A 380 15.06 -31.55 -8.54
N ASP A 381 14.43 -30.60 -9.24
CA ASP A 381 13.26 -29.84 -8.78
C ASP A 381 12.34 -29.39 -9.94
N VAL A 382 11.22 -28.73 -9.60
CA VAL A 382 10.22 -28.23 -10.57
C VAL A 382 10.84 -27.21 -11.53
N VAL A 383 11.81 -26.42 -11.09
CA VAL A 383 12.48 -25.41 -11.91
C VAL A 383 13.42 -26.08 -12.90
N ASP A 384 14.16 -27.08 -12.47
CA ASP A 384 15.05 -27.88 -13.31
C ASP A 384 14.26 -28.73 -14.29
N THR A 385 13.13 -29.30 -13.88
CA THR A 385 12.20 -30.02 -14.76
C THR A 385 11.59 -29.08 -15.79
N PHE A 386 11.22 -27.87 -15.41
CA PHE A 386 10.74 -26.83 -16.33
C PHE A 386 11.86 -26.37 -17.28
N ASN A 387 13.05 -26.12 -16.78
CA ASN A 387 14.20 -25.75 -17.60
C ASN A 387 14.59 -26.90 -18.57
N ASN A 388 14.50 -28.14 -18.12
CA ASN A 388 14.72 -29.31 -18.94
C ASN A 388 13.58 -29.52 -19.97
N LEU A 389 12.33 -29.25 -19.61
CA LEU A 389 11.18 -29.29 -20.51
C LEU A 389 11.24 -28.17 -21.55
N PHE A 390 11.58 -26.93 -21.15
CA PHE A 390 11.76 -25.82 -22.10
C PHE A 390 13.01 -25.98 -22.96
N GLY A 391 14.05 -26.65 -22.46
CA GLY A 391 15.21 -27.02 -23.26
C GLY A 391 14.94 -28.15 -24.25
N LYS A 392 13.80 -28.85 -24.13
CA LYS A 392 13.46 -30.04 -24.92
C LYS A 392 12.03 -30.10 -25.46
N LEU A 393 11.20 -29.07 -25.26
CA LEU A 393 10.18 -28.87 -26.29
C LEU A 393 10.93 -28.98 -27.61
N PRO A 394 10.53 -29.88 -28.55
CA PRO A 394 11.21 -29.91 -29.82
C PRO A 394 11.20 -28.45 -30.25
N ALA A 395 12.35 -27.82 -30.17
CA ALA A 395 12.57 -26.67 -30.97
C ALA A 395 12.20 -27.20 -32.35
N LEU A 396 10.97 -26.92 -32.80
CA LEU A 396 10.80 -26.80 -34.22
C LEU A 396 11.98 -25.90 -34.53
N GLU A 397 13.05 -26.44 -35.13
CA GLU A 397 14.18 -25.63 -35.52
C GLU A 397 13.66 -24.71 -36.62
N ILE A 398 12.92 -23.68 -36.13
CA ILE A 398 12.47 -22.62 -37.00
C ILE A 398 13.73 -21.83 -37.27
N PHE A 399 14.36 -22.18 -38.35
CA PHE A 399 15.54 -21.48 -38.84
C PHE A 399 15.07 -20.15 -39.39
N VAL A 400 15.22 -19.07 -38.61
CA VAL A 400 14.90 -17.69 -39.03
C VAL A 400 16.07 -17.06 -39.81
N GLY A 401 17.19 -17.78 -39.90
CA GLY A 401 18.41 -17.30 -40.58
C GLY A 401 19.39 -16.61 -39.62
N ALA A 402 20.62 -16.47 -40.01
CA ALA A 402 21.70 -15.88 -39.21
C ALA A 402 21.65 -14.34 -39.23
N GLY A 403 20.58 -13.74 -38.76
CA GLY A 403 20.39 -12.28 -38.73
C GLY A 403 20.04 -11.66 -40.09
N THR A 404 19.39 -12.41 -40.96
CA THR A 404 19.00 -11.98 -42.30
C THR A 404 17.60 -11.42 -42.42
N ILE A 405 16.74 -11.78 -41.50
CA ILE A 405 15.33 -11.34 -41.46
C ILE A 405 15.01 -10.67 -40.13
N SER A 406 14.26 -9.58 -40.12
CA SER A 406 13.79 -8.96 -38.89
C SER A 406 12.60 -9.70 -38.31
N VAL A 407 12.33 -9.55 -36.98
CA VAL A 407 11.17 -10.15 -36.34
C VAL A 407 9.87 -9.65 -37.00
N GLY A 408 9.83 -8.39 -37.42
CA GLY A 408 8.68 -7.82 -38.12
C GLY A 408 8.42 -8.46 -39.48
N GLN A 409 9.46 -8.68 -40.26
CA GLN A 409 9.37 -9.36 -41.57
C GLN A 409 8.94 -10.83 -41.37
N TYR A 410 9.47 -11.50 -40.36
CA TYR A 410 9.06 -12.87 -40.07
C TYR A 410 7.59 -12.98 -39.70
N ALA A 411 7.11 -12.11 -38.80
CA ALA A 411 5.70 -12.06 -38.40
C ALA A 411 4.79 -11.72 -39.60
N LEU A 412 5.25 -10.88 -40.51
CA LEU A 412 4.49 -10.44 -41.67
C LEU A 412 4.28 -11.58 -42.66
N TYR A 413 5.33 -12.28 -43.06
CA TYR A 413 5.33 -13.20 -44.20
C TYR A 413 5.24 -14.67 -43.81
N ASN A 414 5.57 -15.04 -42.56
CA ASN A 414 5.67 -16.44 -42.17
C ASN A 414 4.69 -16.84 -41.07
N MET A 415 3.89 -15.91 -40.54
CA MET A 415 2.90 -16.21 -39.49
C MET A 415 1.49 -15.81 -39.95
N VAL A 416 0.49 -16.61 -39.59
CA VAL A 416 -0.92 -16.25 -39.71
C VAL A 416 -1.50 -15.85 -38.35
N PRO A 417 -2.63 -15.11 -38.27
CA PRO A 417 -3.24 -14.77 -37.00
C PRO A 417 -3.52 -16.00 -36.15
N GLY A 418 -3.08 -15.96 -34.90
CA GLY A 418 -3.16 -17.08 -33.96
C GLY A 418 -1.87 -17.90 -33.84
N ASP A 419 -0.93 -17.78 -34.80
CA ASP A 419 0.34 -18.48 -34.70
C ASP A 419 1.18 -17.97 -33.54
N THR A 420 1.84 -18.91 -32.87
CA THR A 420 2.85 -18.63 -31.83
C THR A 420 4.17 -19.23 -32.26
N LEU A 421 5.20 -18.40 -32.29
CA LEU A 421 6.59 -18.77 -32.56
C LEU A 421 7.35 -18.85 -31.24
N TYR A 422 8.07 -19.93 -31.04
CA TYR A 422 9.07 -20.08 -29.97
C TYR A 422 10.35 -20.70 -30.53
N PHE A 423 11.49 -20.11 -30.22
CA PHE A 423 12.79 -20.71 -30.52
C PHE A 423 13.91 -20.17 -29.60
N THR A 424 14.98 -20.94 -29.50
CA THR A 424 16.21 -20.50 -28.86
C THR A 424 17.10 -19.83 -29.91
N SER A 425 17.46 -18.57 -29.70
CA SER A 425 18.33 -17.84 -30.62
C SER A 425 19.81 -17.99 -30.28
N TYR A 426 20.65 -18.00 -31.30
CA TYR A 426 22.10 -18.00 -31.25
C TYR A 426 22.67 -17.35 -32.55
N SER A 427 23.97 -17.15 -32.67
CA SER A 427 24.58 -16.45 -33.81
C SER A 427 24.19 -17.00 -35.19
N GLY A 428 23.89 -18.28 -35.30
CA GLY A 428 23.42 -18.95 -36.52
C GLY A 428 21.91 -18.94 -36.72
N ASN A 429 21.11 -18.55 -35.74
CA ASN A 429 19.65 -18.52 -35.79
C ASN A 429 19.09 -17.41 -34.92
N LYS A 430 18.95 -16.21 -35.48
CA LYS A 430 18.44 -15.02 -34.79
C LYS A 430 17.77 -14.05 -35.73
N PHE A 431 16.96 -13.15 -35.22
CA PHE A 431 16.46 -12.01 -35.99
C PHE A 431 17.54 -10.95 -36.20
N SER A 432 17.49 -10.23 -37.31
CA SER A 432 18.47 -9.17 -37.66
C SER A 432 18.42 -7.97 -36.71
N ASP A 433 17.27 -7.72 -36.09
CA ASP A 433 16.98 -6.60 -35.16
C ASP A 433 16.96 -7.02 -33.69
N GLN A 434 17.39 -8.24 -33.36
CA GLN A 434 17.40 -8.77 -32.00
C GLN A 434 18.50 -8.12 -31.14
N PRO A 435 18.20 -7.72 -29.89
CA PRO A 435 19.13 -6.98 -29.02
C PRO A 435 20.40 -7.75 -28.62
N SER A 436 20.35 -9.08 -28.56
CA SER A 436 21.52 -9.93 -28.30
C SER A 436 21.44 -11.24 -29.05
N GLU A 437 22.57 -11.96 -29.15
CA GLU A 437 22.64 -13.18 -29.97
C GLU A 437 21.93 -14.36 -29.34
N ASN A 438 22.12 -14.55 -28.04
CA ASN A 438 21.64 -15.73 -27.34
C ASN A 438 20.43 -15.41 -26.46
N GLY A 439 19.39 -16.20 -26.58
CA GLY A 439 18.20 -16.03 -25.76
C GLY A 439 17.03 -16.88 -26.20
N HIS A 440 15.89 -16.57 -25.65
CA HIS A 440 14.61 -17.25 -25.95
C HIS A 440 13.62 -16.25 -26.50
N VAL A 441 13.05 -16.54 -27.66
CA VAL A 441 12.07 -15.70 -28.36
C VAL A 441 10.71 -16.34 -28.28
N PHE A 442 9.70 -15.55 -27.87
CA PHE A 442 8.29 -15.86 -27.99
C PHE A 442 7.58 -14.77 -28.78
N LEU A 443 6.80 -15.13 -29.77
CA LEU A 443 6.07 -14.19 -30.60
C LEU A 443 4.73 -14.76 -31.01
N THR A 444 3.64 -14.03 -30.82
CA THR A 444 2.29 -14.40 -31.25
C THR A 444 1.75 -13.37 -32.22
N LYS A 445 1.22 -13.81 -33.36
CA LYS A 445 0.56 -12.93 -34.34
C LYS A 445 -0.91 -12.78 -33.98
N HIS A 446 -1.37 -11.54 -33.86
CA HIS A 446 -2.72 -11.21 -33.44
C HIS A 446 -3.69 -10.95 -34.59
N ASN A 447 -3.24 -10.26 -35.63
CA ASN A 447 -4.08 -9.92 -36.77
C ASN A 447 -3.25 -9.72 -38.04
N GLY A 448 -3.92 -9.59 -39.17
CA GLY A 448 -3.33 -9.51 -40.51
C GLY A 448 -3.17 -10.90 -41.15
N ASP A 449 -2.79 -10.95 -42.41
CA ASP A 449 -2.48 -12.17 -43.16
C ASP A 449 -0.97 -12.20 -43.51
N ASN A 450 -0.52 -13.25 -44.13
CA ASN A 450 0.86 -13.41 -44.58
C ASN A 450 1.10 -12.91 -46.00
N THR A 451 0.19 -12.13 -46.59
CA THR A 451 0.34 -11.56 -47.95
C THR A 451 1.16 -10.29 -47.96
N GLY A 452 1.43 -9.72 -46.80
CA GLY A 452 2.20 -8.48 -46.69
C GLY A 452 1.40 -7.20 -46.86
N TYR A 453 0.08 -7.28 -47.03
CA TYR A 453 -0.80 -6.14 -47.18
C TYR A 453 -1.70 -5.92 -45.96
N GLY A 454 -1.94 -4.63 -45.68
CA GLY A 454 -2.82 -4.22 -44.59
C GLY A 454 -2.17 -4.11 -43.22
N TYR A 455 -3.01 -4.08 -42.20
CA TYR A 455 -2.62 -3.87 -40.81
C TYR A 455 -2.20 -5.20 -40.17
N GLN A 456 -0.95 -5.26 -39.70
CA GLN A 456 -0.39 -6.45 -39.09
C GLN A 456 0.09 -6.15 -37.66
N ARG A 457 -0.18 -7.04 -36.72
CA ARG A 457 0.25 -6.91 -35.35
C ARG A 457 0.72 -8.25 -34.79
N ALA A 458 1.93 -8.27 -34.24
CA ALA A 458 2.41 -9.38 -33.42
C ALA A 458 3.03 -8.83 -32.14
N MET A 459 2.94 -9.60 -31.07
CA MET A 459 3.49 -9.26 -29.76
C MET A 459 4.18 -10.49 -29.16
N GLY A 460 5.18 -10.23 -28.35
CA GLY A 460 5.91 -11.29 -27.71
C GLY A 460 6.93 -10.78 -26.71
N PHE A 461 7.86 -11.63 -26.37
CA PHE A 461 8.99 -11.27 -25.51
C PHE A 461 10.26 -12.02 -25.92
N PHE A 462 11.39 -11.46 -25.52
CA PHE A 462 12.69 -12.05 -25.65
C PHE A 462 13.43 -11.98 -24.31
N ILE A 463 14.00 -13.09 -23.90
CA ILE A 463 14.87 -13.18 -22.72
C ILE A 463 16.29 -13.40 -23.22
N SER A 464 17.14 -12.38 -23.03
CA SER A 464 18.56 -12.50 -23.35
C SER A 464 19.29 -13.35 -22.32
N ARG A 465 20.00 -14.38 -22.76
CA ARG A 465 20.90 -15.17 -21.91
C ARG A 465 22.23 -14.47 -21.67
N ASP A 466 22.63 -13.59 -22.59
CA ASP A 466 23.91 -12.89 -22.49
C ASP A 466 23.89 -11.81 -21.41
N THR A 467 22.76 -11.12 -21.27
CA THR A 467 22.60 -9.97 -20.36
C THR A 467 21.60 -10.18 -19.24
N MET A 468 20.92 -11.34 -19.21
CA MET A 468 19.79 -11.64 -18.29
C MET A 468 18.70 -10.56 -18.34
N THR A 469 18.49 -9.99 -19.51
CA THR A 469 17.57 -8.87 -19.74
C THR A 469 16.30 -9.36 -20.42
N PHE A 470 15.17 -8.85 -19.96
CA PHE A 470 13.86 -9.14 -20.53
C PHE A 470 13.41 -8.00 -21.45
N TYR A 471 13.04 -8.35 -22.69
CA TYR A 471 12.53 -7.42 -23.68
C TYR A 471 11.10 -7.79 -24.08
N VAL A 472 10.22 -6.80 -24.15
CA VAL A 472 8.92 -6.95 -24.77
C VAL A 472 9.07 -6.65 -26.26
N ILE A 473 8.52 -7.52 -27.10
CA ILE A 473 8.51 -7.38 -28.55
C ILE A 473 7.13 -6.87 -28.96
N SER A 474 7.09 -5.74 -29.66
CA SER A 474 5.87 -5.25 -30.30
C SER A 474 6.14 -4.99 -31.77
N VAL A 475 5.47 -5.71 -32.62
CA VAL A 475 5.53 -5.57 -34.08
C VAL A 475 4.26 -4.90 -34.55
N PHE A 476 4.42 -3.82 -35.28
CA PHE A 476 3.33 -3.10 -35.91
C PHE A 476 3.72 -2.77 -37.36
N VAL A 477 2.99 -3.33 -38.31
CA VAL A 477 3.24 -3.11 -39.73
C VAL A 477 2.01 -2.52 -40.37
N PHE A 478 2.17 -1.40 -41.06
CA PHE A 478 1.13 -0.76 -41.83
C PHE A 478 1.55 -0.65 -43.31
N ASN A 479 0.71 -1.10 -44.24
CA ASN A 479 0.90 -0.98 -45.66
C ASN A 479 2.27 -1.45 -46.19
N ASN A 480 2.60 -2.69 -45.88
CA ASN A 480 3.63 -3.39 -46.63
C ASN A 480 5.05 -2.85 -46.56
N LEU A 481 5.67 -2.60 -45.51
CA LEU A 481 7.12 -2.38 -45.68
C LEU A 481 7.87 -2.57 -44.35
N SER A 482 8.90 -3.37 -44.39
CA SER A 482 9.93 -3.50 -43.35
C SER A 482 9.41 -3.36 -41.92
N GLY A 483 8.61 -4.30 -41.47
CA GLY A 483 8.15 -4.34 -40.07
C GLY A 483 9.36 -4.29 -39.16
N GLN A 484 9.58 -3.14 -38.54
CA GLN A 484 10.51 -3.04 -37.44
C GLN A 484 9.81 -3.41 -36.16
N ALA A 485 10.44 -4.25 -35.35
CA ALA A 485 10.00 -4.52 -34.01
C ALA A 485 10.50 -3.45 -33.05
N ASN A 486 9.65 -3.03 -32.13
CA ASN A 486 10.10 -2.28 -30.97
C ASN A 486 10.52 -3.28 -29.88
N TRP A 487 11.79 -3.26 -29.54
CA TRP A 487 12.37 -4.06 -28.46
C TRP A 487 12.47 -3.21 -27.21
N LEU A 488 11.49 -3.35 -26.33
CA LEU A 488 11.42 -2.57 -25.09
C LEU A 488 12.08 -3.34 -23.94
N ASN A 489 13.23 -2.85 -23.50
CA ASN A 489 13.89 -3.35 -22.29
C ASN A 489 13.14 -2.83 -21.05
N ILE A 490 12.37 -3.69 -20.39
CA ILE A 490 11.58 -3.28 -19.22
C ILE A 490 12.39 -3.17 -17.93
N ASN A 491 13.64 -3.65 -17.92
CA ASN A 491 14.48 -3.58 -16.72
C ASN A 491 15.26 -2.25 -16.60
N ASN A 492 15.51 -1.55 -17.72
CA ASN A 492 16.39 -0.38 -17.74
C ASN A 492 15.82 0.85 -18.49
N GLU A 493 14.59 0.79 -18.97
CA GLU A 493 14.00 1.96 -19.62
C GLU A 493 13.66 3.03 -18.58
N PRO A 494 14.24 4.23 -18.66
CA PRO A 494 13.81 5.33 -17.80
C PRO A 494 12.35 5.65 -18.08
N ILE A 495 11.59 5.80 -17.01
CA ILE A 495 10.19 6.24 -17.10
C ILE A 495 10.20 7.72 -17.50
N THR A 496 9.90 8.00 -18.75
CA THR A 496 9.85 9.38 -19.27
C THR A 496 8.52 10.05 -18.92
N THR A 497 8.49 11.39 -18.95
CA THR A 497 7.28 12.18 -18.69
C THR A 497 6.12 11.84 -19.62
N THR A 498 6.39 11.39 -20.83
CA THR A 498 5.37 10.95 -21.79
C THR A 498 4.72 9.60 -21.44
N ARG A 499 5.36 8.83 -20.58
CA ARG A 499 4.86 7.52 -20.09
C ARG A 499 4.14 7.63 -18.74
N LEU A 500 4.21 8.79 -18.08
CA LEU A 500 3.50 9.09 -16.85
C LEU A 500 2.35 10.03 -17.15
N ALA A 501 1.12 9.61 -16.87
CA ALA A 501 -0.01 10.52 -16.86
C ALA A 501 0.16 11.58 -15.75
N ASN A 502 -0.37 12.78 -15.97
CA ASN A 502 -0.37 13.81 -14.93
C ASN A 502 -1.01 13.28 -13.64
N GLY A 503 -0.31 13.40 -12.51
CA GLY A 503 -0.77 12.89 -11.24
C GLY A 503 -0.57 11.38 -11.02
N ALA A 504 0.04 10.65 -11.96
CA ALA A 504 0.30 9.21 -11.82
C ALA A 504 1.25 8.88 -10.65
N VAL A 505 2.17 9.80 -10.32
CA VAL A 505 3.06 9.69 -9.17
C VAL A 505 2.59 10.68 -8.10
N THR A 506 2.04 10.17 -7.04
CA THR A 506 1.59 10.94 -5.87
C THR A 506 2.58 10.78 -4.72
N GLY A 507 2.52 11.64 -3.70
CA GLY A 507 3.38 11.55 -2.52
C GLY A 507 3.34 10.16 -1.85
N VAL A 508 2.18 9.52 -1.84
CA VAL A 508 2.00 8.15 -1.29
C VAL A 508 2.76 7.08 -2.07
N LYS A 509 3.05 7.32 -3.36
CA LYS A 509 3.82 6.38 -4.22
C LYS A 509 5.33 6.61 -4.15
N ILE A 510 5.76 7.60 -3.41
CA ILE A 510 7.17 7.92 -3.21
C ILE A 510 7.48 7.59 -1.76
N ALA A 511 8.30 6.56 -1.53
CA ALA A 511 8.73 6.23 -0.17
C ALA A 511 9.54 7.40 0.41
N ASP A 512 9.36 7.67 1.70
CA ASP A 512 10.07 8.74 2.40
C ASP A 512 11.58 8.66 2.16
N ARG A 513 12.19 9.82 1.94
CA ARG A 513 13.64 9.99 1.68
C ARG A 513 14.19 9.30 0.42
N THR A 514 13.34 8.78 -0.47
CA THR A 514 13.81 8.21 -1.75
C THR A 514 14.17 9.28 -2.78
N ILE A 515 13.58 10.48 -2.66
CA ILE A 515 13.94 11.64 -3.47
C ILE A 515 14.99 12.45 -2.72
N THR A 516 16.25 12.20 -3.03
CA THR A 516 17.36 12.97 -2.47
C THR A 516 17.56 14.29 -3.24
N ALA A 517 18.26 15.27 -2.63
CA ALA A 517 18.55 16.55 -3.27
C ALA A 517 19.21 16.40 -4.65
N THR A 518 20.01 15.36 -4.85
CA THR A 518 20.64 15.04 -6.14
C THR A 518 19.69 14.55 -7.22
N LYS A 519 18.48 14.12 -6.84
CA LYS A 519 17.43 13.65 -7.76
C LYS A 519 16.40 14.72 -8.10
N ILE A 520 16.46 15.86 -7.43
CA ILE A 520 15.62 17.02 -7.70
C ILE A 520 16.44 17.97 -8.58
N SER A 521 15.82 18.51 -9.64
CA SER A 521 16.47 19.54 -10.44
C SER A 521 16.88 20.71 -9.55
N SER A 522 18.13 21.18 -9.68
CA SER A 522 18.69 22.31 -8.93
C SER A 522 17.84 23.59 -9.01
N ALA A 523 16.99 23.70 -10.04
CA ALA A 523 16.08 24.83 -10.22
C ALA A 523 15.11 25.07 -9.05
N PHE A 524 14.82 24.05 -8.23
CA PHE A 524 13.89 24.19 -7.10
C PHE A 524 14.55 24.58 -5.77
N THR A 525 15.85 24.34 -5.63
CA THR A 525 16.56 24.48 -4.35
C THR A 525 17.64 25.54 -4.37
N ASP A 526 18.13 25.95 -5.55
CA ASP A 526 19.31 26.80 -5.66
C ASP A 526 18.97 28.30 -5.57
N TYR A 527 19.84 29.03 -4.87
CA TYR A 527 19.91 30.48 -4.96
C TYR A 527 20.72 30.88 -6.17
N SER A 528 20.13 31.68 -7.06
CA SER A 528 20.76 32.05 -8.32
C SER A 528 20.57 33.53 -8.64
N THR A 529 21.52 34.14 -9.34
CA THR A 529 21.42 35.50 -9.89
C THR A 529 20.46 35.54 -11.10
N THR A 530 20.16 34.38 -11.71
CA THR A 530 19.07 34.24 -12.67
C THR A 530 17.78 33.93 -11.93
N GLU A 531 16.66 34.37 -12.48
CA GLU A 531 15.33 34.11 -11.93
C GLU A 531 15.05 32.60 -11.87
N GLN A 532 14.56 32.13 -10.74
CA GLN A 532 14.18 30.76 -10.50
C GLN A 532 12.70 30.66 -10.11
N ASN A 533 11.98 29.69 -10.71
CA ASN A 533 10.64 29.31 -10.26
C ASN A 533 10.79 28.43 -8.99
N THR A 534 10.18 28.82 -7.87
CA THR A 534 10.29 28.09 -6.61
C THR A 534 9.38 26.87 -6.50
N GLY A 535 8.47 26.67 -7.46
CA GLY A 535 7.42 25.65 -7.37
C GLY A 535 6.34 25.94 -6.33
N ARG A 536 6.41 27.06 -5.62
CA ARG A 536 5.45 27.50 -4.59
C ARG A 536 4.47 28.52 -5.18
N LEU A 537 3.28 28.56 -4.61
CA LEU A 537 2.24 29.54 -4.96
C LEU A 537 2.07 30.56 -3.84
N TRP A 538 1.79 31.80 -4.22
CA TRP A 538 1.33 32.85 -3.30
C TRP A 538 -0.16 32.67 -3.00
N ILE A 539 -0.69 33.40 -2.03
CA ILE A 539 -2.10 33.31 -1.59
C ILE A 539 -3.13 33.62 -2.70
N ASP A 540 -2.70 34.32 -3.76
CA ASP A 540 -3.51 34.63 -4.93
C ASP A 540 -3.40 33.59 -6.06
N GLY A 541 -2.74 32.46 -5.80
CA GLY A 541 -2.52 31.37 -6.76
C GLY A 541 -1.39 31.60 -7.76
N LYS A 542 -0.68 32.72 -7.71
CA LYS A 542 0.43 33.02 -8.62
C LYS A 542 1.70 32.32 -8.17
N THR A 543 2.50 31.90 -9.15
CA THR A 543 3.82 31.29 -8.90
C THR A 543 4.76 32.26 -8.23
N ILE A 544 5.46 31.82 -7.19
CA ILE A 544 6.54 32.57 -6.54
C ILE A 544 7.86 32.29 -7.26
N TYR A 545 8.50 33.37 -7.69
CA TYR A 545 9.86 33.36 -8.25
C TYR A 545 10.85 33.84 -7.21
N ARG A 546 12.10 33.42 -7.33
CA ARG A 546 13.22 33.82 -6.47
C ARG A 546 14.38 34.33 -7.31
N LYS A 547 15.03 35.37 -6.86
CA LYS A 547 16.25 35.88 -7.48
C LYS A 547 17.19 36.45 -6.43
N GLN A 548 18.48 36.16 -6.56
CA GLN A 548 19.52 36.79 -5.77
C GLN A 548 20.08 38.00 -6.52
N VAL A 549 20.27 39.10 -5.80
CA VAL A 549 20.90 40.33 -6.33
C VAL A 549 22.13 40.63 -5.53
N SER A 550 23.27 40.74 -6.19
CA SER A 550 24.53 41.16 -5.55
C SER A 550 24.53 42.68 -5.40
N LEU A 551 24.68 43.15 -4.19
CA LEU A 551 24.80 44.58 -3.91
C LEU A 551 26.25 45.09 -4.12
N GLY A 552 27.23 44.17 -4.21
CA GLY A 552 28.64 44.55 -4.17
C GLY A 552 29.04 45.20 -2.86
N SER A 553 30.14 45.93 -2.85
CA SER A 553 30.58 46.69 -1.63
C SER A 553 29.54 47.74 -1.27
N LEU A 554 29.18 47.80 0.00
CA LEU A 554 28.25 48.81 0.50
C LEU A 554 28.93 50.18 0.54
N THR A 555 28.15 51.21 0.78
CA THR A 555 28.59 52.60 0.83
C THR A 555 28.88 53.03 2.28
N ASN A 556 29.33 54.24 2.40
CA ASN A 556 29.53 54.86 3.69
C ASN A 556 28.14 55.35 4.23
N THR A 557 27.56 56.37 4.09
CA THR A 557 26.25 56.78 4.58
C THR A 557 25.25 57.11 3.45
N THR A 558 25.69 56.97 2.20
CA THR A 558 24.84 57.26 1.07
C THR A 558 24.04 56.03 0.62
N PRO A 559 22.77 56.18 0.27
CA PRO A 559 21.99 55.08 -0.28
C PRO A 559 22.66 54.49 -1.54
N LYS A 560 22.64 53.18 -1.64
CA LYS A 560 23.10 52.44 -2.83
C LYS A 560 21.94 51.77 -3.51
N SER A 561 21.76 52.07 -4.79
CA SER A 561 20.72 51.51 -5.62
C SER A 561 21.31 50.51 -6.62
N VAL A 562 20.77 49.32 -6.70
CA VAL A 562 21.23 48.26 -7.61
C VAL A 562 20.01 47.69 -8.37
N ALA A 563 20.09 47.66 -9.68
CA ALA A 563 19.02 47.13 -10.49
C ALA A 563 18.79 45.63 -10.21
N HIS A 564 17.56 45.23 -9.89
CA HIS A 564 17.23 43.82 -9.66
C HIS A 564 16.97 43.05 -10.96
N GLY A 565 16.72 43.74 -12.09
CA GLY A 565 16.51 43.13 -13.40
C GLY A 565 15.35 42.12 -13.44
N ILE A 566 14.29 42.36 -12.66
CA ILE A 566 13.06 41.56 -12.70
C ILE A 566 12.10 42.25 -13.66
N THR A 567 11.58 41.47 -14.62
CA THR A 567 10.53 41.94 -15.55
C THR A 567 9.16 41.50 -15.06
N ASN A 568 8.16 42.36 -15.26
CA ASN A 568 6.76 42.09 -14.84
C ASN A 568 6.65 41.79 -13.34
N LEU A 569 7.34 42.55 -12.50
CA LEU A 569 7.25 42.44 -11.05
C LEU A 569 5.80 42.65 -10.60
N GLY A 570 5.25 41.64 -9.91
CA GLY A 570 3.93 41.70 -9.26
C GLY A 570 4.08 42.02 -7.77
N THR A 571 3.66 41.11 -6.92
CA THR A 571 3.76 41.26 -5.46
C THR A 571 5.14 40.82 -4.98
N VAL A 572 5.81 41.64 -4.18
CA VAL A 572 7.01 41.23 -3.44
C VAL A 572 6.58 40.44 -2.21
N VAL A 573 7.01 39.18 -2.15
CA VAL A 573 6.67 38.24 -1.08
C VAL A 573 7.67 38.33 0.05
N SER A 574 8.97 38.45 -0.28
CA SER A 574 10.05 38.55 0.68
C SER A 574 11.22 39.33 0.09
N LEU A 575 11.86 40.14 0.92
CA LEU A 575 13.10 40.84 0.62
C LEU A 575 14.01 40.72 1.82
N THR A 576 15.03 39.87 1.74
CA THR A 576 15.97 39.59 2.82
C THR A 576 17.40 39.46 2.29
N GLY A 577 18.38 39.67 3.15
CA GLY A 577 19.76 39.50 2.73
C GLY A 577 20.72 39.62 3.86
N PHE A 578 22.01 39.71 3.52
CA PHE A 578 23.05 40.04 4.47
C PHE A 578 24.25 40.69 3.79
N ALA A 579 25.08 41.37 4.63
CA ALA A 579 26.33 41.92 4.24
C ALA A 579 27.47 41.37 5.13
N THR A 580 28.61 41.12 4.55
CA THR A 580 29.75 40.55 5.27
C THR A 580 31.06 41.22 4.87
N ASN A 581 31.99 41.32 5.84
CA ASN A 581 33.40 41.68 5.60
C ASN A 581 34.32 40.45 5.67
N GLY A 582 33.75 39.23 5.61
CA GLY A 582 34.46 37.96 5.75
C GLY A 582 34.55 37.45 7.21
N THR A 583 34.34 38.31 8.21
CA THR A 583 34.38 37.93 9.64
C THR A 583 33.04 38.14 10.32
N VAL A 584 32.33 39.21 9.96
CA VAL A 584 31.03 39.58 10.53
C VAL A 584 29.95 39.51 9.48
N PHE A 585 28.81 38.93 9.83
CA PHE A 585 27.62 38.87 9.00
C PHE A 585 26.52 39.74 9.57
N LEU A 586 26.07 40.73 8.83
CA LEU A 586 25.02 41.67 9.20
C LEU A 586 23.75 41.33 8.41
N PRO A 587 22.60 41.03 9.07
CA PRO A 587 21.34 40.84 8.35
C PRO A 587 20.91 42.13 7.65
N LEU A 588 20.23 42.01 6.54
CA LEU A 588 19.63 43.09 5.79
C LEU A 588 18.09 42.91 5.71
N PRO A 589 17.30 43.86 6.24
CA PRO A 589 17.68 45.08 6.95
C PRO A 589 18.27 44.80 8.34
N LEU A 590 19.13 45.69 8.84
CA LEU A 590 19.65 45.66 10.19
C LEU A 590 18.98 46.75 11.03
N ALA A 591 18.16 46.35 11.98
CA ALA A 591 17.59 47.27 12.99
C ALA A 591 18.35 47.12 14.30
N ARG A 592 18.65 48.26 14.98
CA ARG A 592 19.29 48.30 16.30
C ARG A 592 18.56 49.27 17.22
N TYR A 593 18.14 48.77 18.38
CA TYR A 593 17.29 49.52 19.31
C TYR A 593 17.93 50.82 19.81
N ASN A 594 19.20 50.83 20.22
CA ASN A 594 19.83 51.98 20.84
C ASN A 594 20.94 52.63 19.99
N ASN A 595 21.05 52.30 18.72
CA ASN A 595 22.08 52.84 17.84
C ASN A 595 21.57 52.99 16.40
N PHE A 596 20.82 54.03 16.19
CA PHE A 596 20.21 54.32 14.88
C PHE A 596 21.28 54.57 13.79
N ALA A 597 22.44 55.11 14.13
CA ALA A 597 23.53 55.30 13.19
C ALA A 597 24.15 53.97 12.70
N SER A 598 23.90 52.86 13.36
CA SER A 598 24.37 51.55 12.95
C SER A 598 23.36 50.71 12.16
N GLN A 599 22.17 51.23 11.92
CA GLN A 599 21.14 50.56 11.14
C GLN A 599 21.51 50.48 9.66
N ILE A 600 20.92 49.52 8.97
CA ILE A 600 20.99 49.41 7.51
C ILE A 600 19.58 49.26 7.01
N GLY A 601 19.08 50.25 6.30
CA GLY A 601 17.80 50.18 5.60
C GLY A 601 17.90 49.27 4.38
N LEU A 602 16.83 48.56 4.06
CA LEU A 602 16.68 47.75 2.85
C LEU A 602 15.25 47.90 2.35
N TYR A 603 15.10 48.33 1.11
CA TYR A 603 13.82 48.37 0.41
C TYR A 603 14.03 48.20 -1.10
N MET A 604 12.98 48.10 -1.84
CA MET A 604 13.04 48.05 -3.29
C MET A 604 11.91 48.84 -3.92
N ASP A 605 12.15 49.33 -5.10
CA ASP A 605 11.14 49.90 -6.03
C ASP A 605 10.88 48.94 -7.21
N THR A 606 10.27 49.41 -8.25
CA THR A 606 9.95 48.58 -9.44
C THR A 606 11.18 48.18 -10.26
N THR A 607 12.32 48.76 -10.03
CA THR A 607 13.55 48.60 -10.85
C THR A 607 14.78 48.24 -10.02
N ASN A 608 14.87 48.72 -8.79
CA ASN A 608 16.09 48.65 -7.99
C ASN A 608 15.82 48.09 -6.58
N VAL A 609 16.85 47.47 -6.03
CA VAL A 609 17.00 47.24 -4.60
C VAL A 609 17.87 48.39 -4.03
N VAL A 610 17.43 49.00 -2.96
CA VAL A 610 18.12 50.10 -2.31
C VAL A 610 18.55 49.68 -0.90
N VAL A 611 19.84 49.90 -0.61
CA VAL A 611 20.41 49.72 0.75
C VAL A 611 20.92 51.04 1.27
N GLU A 612 20.58 51.35 2.51
CA GLU A 612 20.88 52.63 3.18
C GLU A 612 21.70 52.37 4.48
N PRO A 613 23.03 52.38 4.41
CA PRO A 613 23.84 52.23 5.60
C PRO A 613 23.81 53.53 6.45
N GLY A 614 23.55 53.39 7.74
CA GLY A 614 23.58 54.54 8.67
C GLY A 614 24.98 54.96 9.08
N ASN A 615 26.01 54.16 8.82
CA ASN A 615 27.44 54.48 9.00
C ASN A 615 28.27 53.79 7.91
N ASP A 616 29.59 53.99 7.95
CA ASP A 616 30.53 53.40 6.97
C ASP A 616 30.46 51.88 6.95
N ARG A 617 30.12 51.32 5.78
CA ARG A 617 30.07 49.90 5.47
C ARG A 617 30.84 49.54 4.20
N THR A 618 31.76 50.37 3.79
CA THR A 618 32.54 50.17 2.53
C THR A 618 33.35 48.88 2.52
N THR A 619 33.71 48.35 3.69
CA THR A 619 34.38 47.03 3.81
C THR A 619 33.45 45.83 3.73
N TYR A 620 32.13 46.03 3.68
CA TYR A 620 31.14 44.96 3.59
C TYR A 620 30.65 44.78 2.17
N THR A 621 30.53 43.54 1.75
CA THR A 621 29.87 43.13 0.50
C THR A 621 28.52 42.52 0.83
N GLY A 622 27.46 42.96 0.16
CA GLY A 622 26.10 42.51 0.44
C GLY A 622 25.43 41.79 -0.73
N TYR A 623 24.44 40.98 -0.37
CA TYR A 623 23.49 40.45 -1.32
C TYR A 623 22.14 40.26 -0.67
N VAL A 624 21.10 40.30 -1.55
CA VAL A 624 19.72 40.10 -1.15
C VAL A 624 19.07 39.01 -1.99
N VAL A 625 18.10 38.39 -1.39
CA VAL A 625 17.19 37.43 -2.04
C VAL A 625 15.81 38.08 -2.09
N ILE A 626 15.22 38.07 -3.26
CA ILE A 626 13.88 38.58 -3.52
C ILE A 626 13.01 37.40 -3.88
N GLU A 627 11.89 37.21 -3.16
CA GLU A 627 10.80 36.34 -3.60
C GLU A 627 9.62 37.19 -4.04
N TYR A 628 9.03 36.90 -5.18
CA TYR A 628 8.02 37.73 -5.81
C TYR A 628 7.12 36.96 -6.75
N THR A 629 5.95 37.51 -7.04
CA THR A 629 5.09 37.03 -8.13
C THR A 629 5.24 37.92 -9.36
N LYS A 630 4.73 37.48 -10.50
CA LYS A 630 4.67 38.27 -11.74
C LYS A 630 3.28 38.79 -12.02
N THR A 631 3.20 39.91 -12.75
CA THR A 631 1.92 40.51 -13.13
C THR A 631 1.21 39.70 -14.21
N VAL A 632 1.91 38.96 -15.04
CA VAL A 632 1.38 37.91 -15.97
C VAL A 632 2.54 37.07 -16.48
#